data_2556d0af58bd8017e63bfa5309567f7f
#
_entry.id   2556d0af58bd8017e63bfa5309567f7f
#
_cell.length_a   1.000
_cell.length_b   1.000
_cell.length_c   1.000
_cell.angle_alpha   90.00
_cell.angle_beta   90.00
_cell.angle_gamma   90.00
#
_symmetry.space_group_name_H-M   'P 1'
#
loop_
_entity.id
_entity.type
_entity.pdbx_description
1 polymer ?
#
loop_
_entity_poly.entity_id
_entity_poly.type
_entity_poly.pdbx_seq_one_letter_code
_entity_poly.pdbx_strand_id
1 'polypeptide(L)'
;MVTDSRTSKSIKNSLVALAFYFINLVLQFFSRKVFLDYLGAEILGLNTTATNLLQFLNLAELGIGSAIACTLYKPLLEKDTVAINEIVSLQGWLYRRIAWIVIVGSLVLMAFFPWIFAKMPLPLWYAYASFGVLLVSALLSYFVNYKQIVLSADQKEYKIQYSYKASMLIKTLCQILAIRYLRDGYVWWLVFAIVASLVLNRMVRQTYPFLETKLGRGRELSRKYPAIIKKVKQLFFHKIGSFALTQTSPIIIYAYTTLTVVALYGNYMLVILGIQTLMTAIFNSMNAGIGNLVAEGNRKQIMSVFEELFSVRFLFTCIMCFGVFMLTPLFVILWVGNEYVMDTMTLLLMTVTLFIQLNRTTVDAYINAYGLFGDIFAPVTEASINICLSVLLGYFWGLNGVLLGVLISLFLVVFCWKPYYLFRKALKQRLKLYIIMYVKHLSVAIVSIILTYSVLKFVPMHSFESALSSFVYGVFITILYTLILLSMFYFLGLGLNRFIRRIQSMMNGRK
;
A
#
# COMPACT_ATOMS: atom_id res chain seq x y z
N MET A 1 25.11 -0.50 29.46
CA MET A 1 24.33 -0.57 28.21
C MET A 1 23.57 0.72 28.05
N VAL A 2 23.95 1.57 27.10
CA VAL A 2 23.25 2.82 26.81
C VAL A 2 21.83 2.46 26.38
N THR A 3 20.83 2.87 27.15
CA THR A 3 19.42 2.69 26.80
C THR A 3 19.12 3.58 25.60
N ASP A 4 19.05 2.97 24.41
CA ASP A 4 18.62 3.67 23.19
C ASP A 4 17.32 4.44 23.47
N SER A 5 17.34 5.75 23.33
CA SER A 5 16.14 6.57 23.51
C SER A 5 15.05 6.14 22.52
N ARG A 6 13.78 6.32 22.86
CA ARG A 6 12.64 5.99 21.97
C ARG A 6 12.78 6.66 20.60
N THR A 7 13.31 7.88 20.58
CA THR A 7 13.57 8.64 19.35
C THR A 7 14.67 7.97 18.50
N SER A 8 15.77 7.51 19.12
CA SER A 8 16.86 6.81 18.44
C SER A 8 16.36 5.52 17.79
N LYS A 9 15.56 4.72 18.51
CA LYS A 9 14.94 3.51 17.97
C LYS A 9 14.01 3.81 16.79
N SER A 10 13.19 4.87 16.89
CA SER A 10 12.28 5.27 15.83
C SER A 10 13.02 5.70 14.56
N ILE A 11 14.07 6.51 14.70
CA ILE A 11 14.92 6.94 13.56
C ILE A 11 15.59 5.72 12.92
N LYS A 12 16.16 4.82 13.73
CA LYS A 12 16.78 3.59 13.23
C LYS A 12 15.80 2.70 12.48
N ASN A 13 14.60 2.50 13.02
CA ASN A 13 13.54 1.75 12.35
C ASN A 13 13.19 2.36 10.98
N SER A 14 13.04 3.69 10.92
CA SER A 14 12.68 4.39 9.68
C SER A 14 13.78 4.32 8.62
N LEU A 15 15.04 4.54 9.00
CA LEU A 15 16.18 4.48 8.08
C LEU A 15 16.37 3.07 7.52
N VAL A 16 16.31 2.05 8.38
CA VAL A 16 16.44 0.64 7.97
C VAL A 16 15.27 0.24 7.05
N ALA A 17 14.05 0.63 7.41
CA ALA A 17 12.86 0.34 6.59
C ALA A 17 12.95 0.99 5.21
N LEU A 18 13.40 2.25 5.12
CA LEU A 18 13.59 2.95 3.85
C LEU A 18 14.69 2.31 2.99
N ALA A 19 15.85 1.99 3.58
CA ALA A 19 16.94 1.34 2.85
C ALA A 19 16.48 0.00 2.25
N PHE A 20 15.87 -0.87 3.06
CA PHE A 20 15.32 -2.13 2.57
C PHE A 20 14.19 -1.95 1.55
N TYR A 21 13.38 -0.90 1.70
CA TYR A 21 12.33 -0.60 0.74
C TYR A 21 12.91 -0.30 -0.65
N PHE A 22 13.89 0.60 -0.75
CA PHE A 22 14.51 0.94 -2.04
C PHE A 22 15.23 -0.26 -2.67
N ILE A 23 16.02 -1.01 -1.88
CA ILE A 23 16.70 -2.23 -2.37
C ILE A 23 15.67 -3.23 -2.90
N ASN A 24 14.59 -3.46 -2.13
CA ASN A 24 13.54 -4.40 -2.53
C ASN A 24 12.78 -3.92 -3.77
N LEU A 25 12.52 -2.61 -3.89
CA LEU A 25 11.85 -2.05 -5.06
C LEU A 25 12.67 -2.28 -6.34
N VAL A 26 13.95 -1.94 -6.32
CA VAL A 26 14.87 -2.18 -7.45
C VAL A 26 14.92 -3.68 -7.79
N LEU A 27 15.06 -4.52 -6.78
CA LEU A 27 15.10 -5.96 -6.98
C LEU A 27 13.79 -6.53 -7.53
N GLN A 28 12.65 -5.99 -7.14
CA GLN A 28 11.34 -6.37 -7.70
C GLN A 28 11.22 -6.01 -9.18
N PHE A 29 11.66 -4.82 -9.59
CA PHE A 29 11.68 -4.46 -11.02
C PHE A 29 12.56 -5.41 -11.83
N PHE A 30 13.75 -5.70 -11.33
CA PHE A 30 14.67 -6.63 -11.99
C PHE A 30 14.13 -8.07 -12.03
N SER A 31 13.64 -8.58 -10.91
CA SER A 31 13.03 -9.90 -10.81
C SER A 31 11.83 -10.07 -11.73
N ARG A 32 10.99 -9.03 -11.83
CA ARG A 32 9.80 -9.04 -12.68
C ARG A 32 10.17 -9.09 -14.16
N LYS A 33 11.22 -8.35 -14.57
CA LYS A 33 11.74 -8.43 -15.93
C LYS A 33 12.20 -9.85 -16.26
N VAL A 34 13.08 -10.41 -15.44
CA VAL A 34 13.57 -11.79 -15.62
C VAL A 34 12.42 -12.79 -15.66
N PHE A 35 11.42 -12.62 -14.79
CA PHE A 35 10.24 -13.50 -14.77
C PHE A 35 9.46 -13.43 -16.09
N LEU A 36 9.23 -12.24 -16.62
CA LEU A 36 8.53 -12.04 -17.91
C LEU A 36 9.32 -12.59 -19.08
N ASP A 37 10.63 -12.33 -19.13
CA ASP A 37 11.51 -12.75 -20.22
C ASP A 37 11.61 -14.30 -20.34
N TYR A 38 11.55 -15.03 -19.22
CA TYR A 38 11.75 -16.48 -19.19
C TYR A 38 10.48 -17.30 -18.95
N LEU A 39 9.51 -16.80 -18.22
CA LEU A 39 8.30 -17.54 -17.82
C LEU A 39 7.01 -16.97 -18.44
N GLY A 40 7.07 -15.75 -18.93
CA GLY A 40 5.96 -15.10 -19.63
C GLY A 40 4.91 -14.44 -18.73
N ALA A 41 4.05 -13.67 -19.35
CA ALA A 41 3.02 -12.87 -18.68
C ALA A 41 1.90 -13.72 -18.07
N GLU A 42 1.61 -14.88 -18.64
CA GLU A 42 0.53 -15.75 -18.18
C GLU A 42 0.81 -16.33 -16.80
N ILE A 43 2.04 -16.84 -16.57
CA ILE A 43 2.47 -17.36 -15.27
C ILE A 43 2.53 -16.21 -14.24
N LEU A 44 2.97 -15.01 -14.66
CA LEU A 44 2.97 -13.84 -13.78
C LEU A 44 1.57 -13.42 -13.38
N GLY A 45 0.63 -13.39 -14.32
CA GLY A 45 -0.78 -13.11 -14.07
C GLY A 45 -1.42 -14.16 -13.16
N LEU A 46 -1.10 -15.45 -13.37
CA LEU A 46 -1.53 -16.54 -12.52
C LEU A 46 -1.06 -16.34 -11.07
N ASN A 47 0.24 -16.06 -10.86
CA ASN A 47 0.78 -15.83 -9.52
C ASN A 47 0.14 -14.60 -8.85
N THR A 48 -0.13 -13.55 -9.62
CA THR A 48 -0.82 -12.34 -9.12
C THR A 48 -2.25 -12.69 -8.69
N THR A 49 -3.00 -13.41 -9.53
CA THR A 49 -4.37 -13.85 -9.24
C THR A 49 -4.39 -14.79 -8.03
N ALA A 50 -3.52 -15.78 -7.99
CA ALA A 50 -3.40 -16.72 -6.85
C ALA A 50 -3.08 -15.99 -5.54
N THR A 51 -2.20 -14.98 -5.58
CA THR A 51 -1.87 -14.14 -4.42
C THR A 51 -3.10 -13.38 -3.93
N ASN A 52 -3.87 -12.78 -4.81
CA ASN A 52 -5.08 -12.03 -4.43
C ASN A 52 -6.18 -12.94 -3.90
N LEU A 53 -6.37 -14.14 -4.49
CA LEU A 53 -7.30 -15.14 -3.98
C LEU A 53 -6.94 -15.59 -2.56
N LEU A 54 -5.65 -15.84 -2.29
CA LEU A 54 -5.19 -16.19 -0.94
C LEU A 54 -5.34 -15.01 0.03
N GLN A 55 -5.04 -13.81 -0.39
CA GLN A 55 -5.20 -12.63 0.47
C GLN A 55 -6.67 -12.39 0.83
N PHE A 56 -7.61 -12.72 -0.05
CA PHE A 56 -9.03 -12.70 0.28
C PHE A 56 -9.38 -13.67 1.43
N LEU A 57 -8.78 -14.85 1.47
CA LEU A 57 -8.93 -15.77 2.61
C LEU A 57 -8.26 -15.26 3.89
N ASN A 58 -7.15 -14.52 3.76
CA ASN A 58 -6.44 -13.91 4.88
C ASN A 58 -7.20 -12.71 5.53
N LEU A 59 -8.36 -12.33 5.00
CA LEU A 59 -9.26 -11.35 5.63
C LEU A 59 -9.50 -11.63 7.11
N ALA A 60 -9.59 -12.92 7.48
CA ALA A 60 -9.80 -13.35 8.85
C ALA A 60 -8.72 -12.90 9.85
N GLU A 61 -7.50 -12.57 9.36
CA GLU A 61 -6.40 -12.05 10.17
C GLU A 61 -6.50 -10.56 10.48
N LEU A 62 -7.31 -9.82 9.70
CA LEU A 62 -7.34 -8.36 9.79
C LEU A 62 -7.65 -7.86 11.20
N GLY A 63 -6.74 -7.06 11.72
CA GLY A 63 -6.88 -6.41 13.02
C GLY A 63 -6.26 -7.13 14.21
N ILE A 64 -5.99 -8.45 14.16
CA ILE A 64 -5.42 -9.19 15.29
C ILE A 64 -4.05 -8.64 15.68
N GLY A 65 -3.12 -8.56 14.75
CA GLY A 65 -1.78 -8.04 15.01
C GLY A 65 -1.80 -6.66 15.67
N SER A 66 -2.58 -5.73 15.13
CA SER A 66 -2.69 -4.38 15.70
C SER A 66 -3.32 -4.35 17.09
N ALA A 67 -4.37 -5.17 17.34
CA ALA A 67 -5.01 -5.26 18.65
C ALA A 67 -4.05 -5.81 19.71
N ILE A 68 -3.29 -6.85 19.37
CA ILE A 68 -2.30 -7.47 20.26
C ILE A 68 -1.14 -6.51 20.53
N ALA A 69 -0.58 -5.85 19.50
CA ALA A 69 0.51 -4.89 19.67
C ALA A 69 0.14 -3.78 20.66
N CYS A 70 -1.05 -3.17 20.48
CA CYS A 70 -1.54 -2.14 21.39
C CYS A 70 -1.68 -2.63 22.85
N THR A 71 -2.04 -3.90 23.03
CA THR A 71 -2.23 -4.46 24.38
C THR A 71 -0.90 -4.82 25.03
N LEU A 72 0.14 -5.11 24.26
CA LEU A 72 1.48 -5.43 24.75
C LEU A 72 2.27 -4.22 25.24
N TYR A 73 1.92 -2.97 24.89
CA TYR A 73 2.71 -1.79 25.24
C TYR A 73 2.89 -1.62 26.76
N LYS A 74 1.81 -1.77 27.54
CA LYS A 74 1.87 -1.62 29.00
C LYS A 74 2.67 -2.75 29.64
N PRO A 75 2.38 -4.04 29.41
CA PRO A 75 3.17 -5.15 29.95
C PRO A 75 4.66 -5.08 29.59
N LEU A 76 5.00 -4.65 28.38
CA LEU A 76 6.40 -4.48 27.97
C LEU A 76 7.11 -3.36 28.74
N LEU A 77 6.41 -2.26 29.04
CA LEU A 77 6.94 -1.16 29.84
C LEU A 77 7.16 -1.60 31.30
N GLU A 78 6.19 -2.33 31.87
CA GLU A 78 6.20 -2.85 33.23
C GLU A 78 7.08 -4.11 33.37
N LYS A 79 7.60 -4.67 32.27
CA LYS A 79 8.36 -5.93 32.21
C LYS A 79 7.59 -7.13 32.79
N ASP A 80 6.26 -7.11 32.71
CA ASP A 80 5.39 -8.20 33.13
C ASP A 80 5.46 -9.36 32.15
N THR A 81 6.38 -10.29 32.41
CA THR A 81 6.62 -11.46 31.57
C THR A 81 5.42 -12.40 31.54
N VAL A 82 4.62 -12.46 32.58
CA VAL A 82 3.42 -13.32 32.67
C VAL A 82 2.35 -12.79 31.72
N ALA A 83 2.02 -11.50 31.81
CA ALA A 83 1.04 -10.89 30.92
C ALA A 83 1.50 -10.95 29.46
N ILE A 84 2.79 -10.71 29.17
CA ILE A 84 3.34 -10.84 27.80
C ILE A 84 3.12 -12.26 27.26
N ASN A 85 3.46 -13.29 28.04
CA ASN A 85 3.31 -14.69 27.64
C ASN A 85 1.84 -15.08 27.44
N GLU A 86 0.92 -14.59 28.27
CA GLU A 86 -0.52 -14.83 28.13
C GLU A 86 -1.09 -14.17 26.87
N ILE A 87 -0.75 -12.90 26.61
CA ILE A 87 -1.24 -12.15 25.45
C ILE A 87 -0.73 -12.78 24.13
N VAL A 88 0.56 -13.18 24.09
CA VAL A 88 1.14 -13.85 22.91
C VAL A 88 0.57 -15.27 22.75
N SER A 89 0.26 -15.95 23.84
CA SER A 89 -0.44 -17.25 23.80
C SER A 89 -1.85 -17.12 23.23
N LEU A 90 -2.59 -16.07 23.63
CA LEU A 90 -3.90 -15.76 23.06
C LEU A 90 -3.82 -15.47 21.57
N GLN A 91 -2.82 -14.69 21.12
CA GLN A 91 -2.58 -14.45 19.71
C GLN A 91 -2.32 -15.75 18.93
N GLY A 92 -1.43 -16.60 19.41
CA GLY A 92 -1.13 -17.87 18.78
C GLY A 92 -2.35 -18.80 18.66
N TRP A 93 -3.24 -18.77 19.69
CA TRP A 93 -4.50 -19.51 19.63
C TRP A 93 -5.49 -18.93 18.59
N LEU A 94 -5.60 -17.60 18.48
CA LEU A 94 -6.41 -16.94 17.46
C LEU A 94 -5.87 -17.27 16.06
N TYR A 95 -4.57 -17.20 15.84
CA TYR A 95 -3.94 -17.50 14.55
C TYR A 95 -4.12 -18.96 14.14
N ARG A 96 -4.08 -19.91 15.07
CA ARG A 96 -4.42 -21.31 14.76
C ARG A 96 -5.87 -21.47 14.27
N ARG A 97 -6.82 -20.75 14.84
CA ARG A 97 -8.22 -20.77 14.37
C ARG A 97 -8.35 -20.20 12.97
N ILE A 98 -7.66 -19.07 12.72
CA ILE A 98 -7.62 -18.47 11.39
C ILE A 98 -6.95 -19.41 10.40
N ALA A 99 -5.85 -20.05 10.76
CA ALA A 99 -5.19 -21.02 9.89
C ALA A 99 -6.17 -22.14 9.44
N TRP A 100 -6.99 -22.66 10.35
CA TRP A 100 -8.02 -23.63 9.99
C TRP A 100 -9.09 -23.07 9.04
N ILE A 101 -9.55 -21.83 9.27
CA ILE A 101 -10.50 -21.16 8.36
C ILE A 101 -9.87 -20.98 6.98
N VAL A 102 -8.60 -20.56 6.93
CA VAL A 102 -7.84 -20.37 5.67
C VAL A 102 -7.63 -21.72 4.97
N ILE A 103 -7.29 -22.80 5.69
CA ILE A 103 -7.12 -24.14 5.11
C ILE A 103 -8.43 -24.61 4.48
N VAL A 104 -9.52 -24.58 5.24
CA VAL A 104 -10.84 -25.04 4.74
C VAL A 104 -11.30 -24.17 3.56
N GLY A 105 -11.19 -22.84 3.69
CA GLY A 105 -11.53 -21.92 2.61
C GLY A 105 -10.65 -22.13 1.36
N SER A 106 -9.37 -22.45 1.55
CA SER A 106 -8.45 -22.77 0.45
C SER A 106 -8.82 -24.06 -0.27
N LEU A 107 -9.18 -25.09 0.47
CA LEU A 107 -9.62 -26.38 -0.12
C LEU A 107 -10.91 -26.18 -0.93
N VAL A 108 -11.87 -25.44 -0.38
CA VAL A 108 -13.12 -25.09 -1.10
C VAL A 108 -12.77 -24.29 -2.36
N LEU A 109 -11.92 -23.25 -2.25
CA LEU A 109 -11.54 -22.42 -3.39
C LEU A 109 -10.80 -23.24 -4.47
N MET A 110 -9.90 -24.14 -4.08
CA MET A 110 -9.18 -25.02 -5.01
C MET A 110 -10.14 -25.97 -5.76
N ALA A 111 -11.24 -26.40 -5.14
CA ALA A 111 -12.26 -27.19 -5.85
C ALA A 111 -12.92 -26.42 -7.01
N PHE A 112 -12.94 -25.08 -6.94
CA PHE A 112 -13.45 -24.22 -8.03
C PHE A 112 -12.39 -23.84 -9.07
N PHE A 113 -11.13 -24.21 -8.93
CA PHE A 113 -10.04 -23.86 -9.88
C PHE A 113 -10.32 -24.30 -11.33
N PRO A 114 -10.92 -25.47 -11.61
CA PRO A 114 -11.29 -25.83 -12.99
C PRO A 114 -12.21 -24.81 -13.66
N TRP A 115 -13.10 -24.17 -12.90
CA TRP A 115 -13.99 -23.12 -13.43
C TRP A 115 -13.32 -21.74 -13.41
N ILE A 116 -12.59 -21.40 -12.34
CA ILE A 116 -11.90 -20.09 -12.22
C ILE A 116 -10.85 -19.94 -13.31
N PHE A 117 -10.05 -20.99 -13.53
CA PHE A 117 -8.95 -20.98 -14.51
C PHE A 117 -9.30 -21.68 -15.83
N ALA A 118 -10.59 -21.82 -16.17
CA ALA A 118 -11.04 -22.47 -17.40
C ALA A 118 -10.49 -21.82 -18.70
N LYS A 119 -10.22 -20.51 -18.67
CA LYS A 119 -9.66 -19.75 -19.80
C LYS A 119 -8.12 -19.70 -19.81
N MET A 120 -7.46 -20.37 -18.85
CA MET A 120 -6.01 -20.35 -18.72
C MET A 120 -5.39 -21.28 -19.78
N PRO A 121 -4.41 -20.81 -20.58
CA PRO A 121 -3.76 -21.64 -21.59
C PRO A 121 -2.72 -22.62 -21.00
N LEU A 122 -2.42 -22.48 -19.70
CA LEU A 122 -1.47 -23.33 -18.99
C LEU A 122 -2.16 -24.55 -18.37
N PRO A 123 -1.44 -25.67 -18.18
CA PRO A 123 -1.95 -26.83 -17.44
C PRO A 123 -2.40 -26.43 -16.02
N LEU A 124 -3.53 -26.95 -15.58
CA LEU A 124 -4.17 -26.57 -14.30
C LEU A 124 -3.29 -26.78 -13.06
N TRP A 125 -2.31 -27.70 -13.13
CA TRP A 125 -1.38 -27.93 -12.01
C TRP A 125 -0.56 -26.69 -11.64
N TYR A 126 -0.30 -25.77 -12.61
CA TYR A 126 0.36 -24.49 -12.31
C TYR A 126 -0.44 -23.65 -11.31
N ALA A 127 -1.76 -23.61 -11.44
CA ALA A 127 -2.63 -22.91 -10.52
C ALA A 127 -2.60 -23.53 -9.11
N TYR A 128 -2.70 -24.86 -9.03
CA TYR A 128 -2.62 -25.58 -7.76
C TYR A 128 -1.26 -25.42 -7.09
N ALA A 129 -0.16 -25.52 -7.85
CA ALA A 129 1.18 -25.38 -7.31
C ALA A 129 1.45 -23.95 -6.80
N SER A 130 1.13 -22.91 -7.61
CA SER A 130 1.29 -21.53 -7.20
C SER A 130 0.51 -21.21 -5.93
N PHE A 131 -0.77 -21.55 -5.91
CA PHE A 131 -1.64 -21.30 -4.76
C PHE A 131 -1.22 -22.10 -3.54
N GLY A 132 -0.85 -23.37 -3.71
CA GLY A 132 -0.39 -24.24 -2.64
C GLY A 132 0.88 -23.72 -1.94
N VAL A 133 1.85 -23.24 -2.71
CA VAL A 133 3.07 -22.62 -2.18
C VAL A 133 2.77 -21.35 -1.39
N LEU A 134 1.89 -20.50 -1.90
CA LEU A 134 1.45 -19.29 -1.21
C LEU A 134 0.71 -19.63 0.09
N LEU A 135 -0.17 -20.65 0.05
CA LEU A 135 -0.89 -21.15 1.21
C LEU A 135 0.05 -21.65 2.29
N VAL A 136 1.03 -22.50 1.93
CA VAL A 136 2.03 -23.01 2.88
C VAL A 136 2.82 -21.86 3.51
N SER A 137 3.23 -20.86 2.71
CA SER A 137 3.94 -19.67 3.21
C SER A 137 3.09 -18.84 4.19
N ALA A 138 1.79 -18.67 3.93
CA ALA A 138 0.85 -18.01 4.83
C ALA A 138 0.65 -18.79 6.14
N LEU A 139 0.46 -20.10 6.05
CA LEU A 139 0.29 -20.98 7.22
C LEU A 139 1.53 -20.97 8.12
N LEU A 140 2.74 -20.96 7.55
CA LEU A 140 3.97 -20.82 8.32
C LEU A 140 4.02 -19.48 9.08
N SER A 141 3.48 -18.41 8.50
CA SER A 141 3.34 -17.13 9.21
C SER A 141 2.42 -17.27 10.44
N TYR A 142 1.30 -17.97 10.31
CA TYR A 142 0.37 -18.15 11.42
C TYR A 142 0.88 -19.09 12.52
N PHE A 143 1.56 -20.16 12.15
CA PHE A 143 2.03 -21.15 13.12
C PHE A 143 3.36 -20.78 13.76
N VAL A 144 4.23 -20.07 13.04
CA VAL A 144 5.63 -19.88 13.43
C VAL A 144 5.93 -18.42 13.77
N ASN A 145 5.50 -17.47 12.92
CA ASN A 145 5.98 -16.10 12.99
C ASN A 145 5.17 -15.16 13.91
N TYR A 146 4.04 -15.60 14.46
CA TYR A 146 3.17 -14.77 15.30
C TYR A 146 3.89 -14.12 16.50
N LYS A 147 4.95 -14.74 17.02
CA LYS A 147 5.75 -14.21 18.15
C LYS A 147 6.50 -12.91 17.81
N GLN A 148 6.67 -12.57 16.54
CA GLN A 148 7.36 -11.33 16.12
C GLN A 148 6.64 -10.06 16.56
N ILE A 149 5.36 -10.14 16.90
CA ILE A 149 4.57 -9.00 17.38
C ILE A 149 5.20 -8.33 18.61
N VAL A 150 5.91 -9.10 19.46
CA VAL A 150 6.58 -8.56 20.64
C VAL A 150 7.72 -7.61 20.26
N LEU A 151 8.48 -7.93 19.19
CA LEU A 151 9.52 -7.05 18.66
C LEU A 151 8.93 -5.75 18.10
N SER A 152 7.81 -5.86 17.40
CA SER A 152 7.09 -4.70 16.84
C SER A 152 6.55 -3.81 17.96
N ALA A 153 5.91 -4.39 18.96
CA ALA A 153 5.39 -3.68 20.13
C ALA A 153 6.50 -3.01 20.99
N ASP A 154 7.67 -3.62 21.10
CA ASP A 154 8.85 -3.07 21.81
C ASP A 154 9.69 -2.11 20.95
N GLN A 155 9.16 -1.63 19.81
CA GLN A 155 9.87 -0.72 18.89
C GLN A 155 11.20 -1.27 18.37
N LYS A 156 11.37 -2.59 18.32
CA LYS A 156 12.54 -3.30 17.78
C LYS A 156 12.26 -3.86 16.39
N GLU A 157 11.41 -3.21 15.62
CA GLU A 157 10.99 -3.67 14.29
C GLU A 157 12.16 -3.76 13.30
N TYR A 158 13.23 -2.96 13.50
CA TYR A 158 14.46 -3.07 12.69
C TYR A 158 15.06 -4.49 12.72
N LYS A 159 14.91 -5.25 13.82
CA LYS A 159 15.38 -6.64 13.91
C LYS A 159 14.56 -7.56 12.98
N ILE A 160 13.25 -7.33 12.88
CA ILE A 160 12.37 -8.03 11.94
C ILE A 160 12.79 -7.66 10.51
N GLN A 161 13.03 -6.38 10.24
CA GLN A 161 13.45 -5.92 8.92
C GLN A 161 14.78 -6.58 8.49
N TYR A 162 15.80 -6.63 9.34
CA TYR A 162 17.05 -7.30 9.04
C TYR A 162 16.85 -8.79 8.73
N SER A 163 16.11 -9.53 9.56
CA SER A 163 15.92 -10.97 9.39
C SER A 163 15.00 -11.29 8.20
N TYR A 164 13.82 -10.69 8.19
CA TYR A 164 12.78 -10.96 7.20
C TYR A 164 13.11 -10.40 5.82
N LYS A 165 13.51 -9.12 5.76
CA LYS A 165 13.83 -8.48 4.48
C LYS A 165 15.09 -9.02 3.86
N ALA A 166 16.12 -9.36 4.65
CA ALA A 166 17.30 -10.03 4.14
C ALA A 166 16.96 -11.42 3.55
N SER A 167 16.14 -12.21 4.24
CA SER A 167 15.67 -13.50 3.70
C SER A 167 14.87 -13.33 2.42
N MET A 168 14.03 -12.29 2.32
CA MET A 168 13.29 -11.96 1.09
C MET A 168 14.22 -11.57 -0.06
N LEU A 169 15.27 -10.78 0.20
CA LEU A 169 16.27 -10.42 -0.81
C LEU A 169 17.00 -11.66 -1.32
N ILE A 170 17.50 -12.52 -0.41
CA ILE A 170 18.16 -13.77 -0.76
C ILE A 170 17.23 -14.66 -1.58
N LYS A 171 15.98 -14.84 -1.13
CA LYS A 171 14.96 -15.56 -1.88
C LYS A 171 14.85 -15.07 -3.32
N THR A 172 14.67 -13.75 -3.49
CA THR A 172 14.46 -13.16 -4.81
C THR A 172 15.68 -13.35 -5.70
N LEU A 173 16.89 -13.22 -5.15
CA LEU A 173 18.12 -13.51 -5.88
C LEU A 173 18.20 -14.99 -6.30
N CYS A 174 17.92 -15.93 -5.39
CA CYS A 174 17.88 -17.36 -5.71
C CYS A 174 16.80 -17.67 -6.76
N GLN A 175 15.66 -17.04 -6.69
CA GLN A 175 14.58 -17.18 -7.67
C GLN A 175 15.00 -16.67 -9.06
N ILE A 176 15.67 -15.52 -9.15
CA ILE A 176 16.22 -14.98 -10.40
C ILE A 176 17.24 -15.96 -11.02
N LEU A 177 18.17 -16.44 -10.20
CA LEU A 177 19.19 -17.40 -10.66
C LEU A 177 18.55 -18.71 -11.11
N ALA A 178 17.55 -19.20 -10.38
CA ALA A 178 16.86 -20.44 -10.72
C ALA A 178 16.13 -20.35 -12.06
N ILE A 179 15.39 -19.26 -12.29
CA ILE A 179 14.69 -19.04 -13.57
C ILE A 179 15.68 -18.97 -14.73
N ARG A 180 16.85 -18.35 -14.54
CA ARG A 180 17.82 -18.13 -15.60
C ARG A 180 18.66 -19.34 -15.93
N TYR A 181 19.01 -20.16 -14.94
CA TYR A 181 20.05 -21.19 -15.09
C TYR A 181 19.57 -22.63 -14.86
N LEU A 182 18.40 -22.86 -14.24
CA LEU A 182 17.90 -24.21 -13.96
C LEU A 182 16.82 -24.62 -14.97
N ARG A 183 16.79 -25.90 -15.32
CA ARG A 183 15.88 -26.46 -16.34
C ARG A 183 14.41 -26.23 -15.99
N ASP A 184 14.00 -26.42 -14.72
CA ASP A 184 12.62 -26.23 -14.26
C ASP A 184 12.53 -24.97 -13.38
N GLY A 185 12.93 -23.81 -13.94
CA GLY A 185 13.08 -22.56 -13.21
C GLY A 185 11.86 -22.16 -12.40
N TYR A 186 10.64 -22.43 -12.91
CA TYR A 186 9.41 -22.13 -12.18
C TYR A 186 9.21 -23.01 -10.93
N VAL A 187 9.53 -24.31 -11.00
CA VAL A 187 9.43 -25.21 -9.84
C VAL A 187 10.40 -24.74 -8.75
N TRP A 188 11.63 -24.42 -9.11
CA TRP A 188 12.62 -23.89 -8.16
C TRP A 188 12.21 -22.54 -7.60
N TRP A 189 11.57 -21.68 -8.41
CA TRP A 189 11.00 -20.43 -7.95
C TRP A 189 9.97 -20.65 -6.82
N LEU A 190 9.11 -21.66 -6.96
CA LEU A 190 8.14 -22.07 -5.95
C LEU A 190 8.83 -22.63 -4.70
N VAL A 191 9.86 -23.49 -4.87
CA VAL A 191 10.63 -24.09 -3.76
C VAL A 191 11.27 -22.98 -2.92
N PHE A 192 11.95 -22.01 -3.54
CA PHE A 192 12.57 -20.90 -2.80
C PHE A 192 11.55 -20.01 -2.08
N ALA A 193 10.33 -19.91 -2.56
CA ALA A 193 9.27 -19.21 -1.86
C ALA A 193 8.89 -19.87 -0.54
N ILE A 194 8.87 -21.21 -0.47
CA ILE A 194 8.63 -21.98 0.77
C ILE A 194 9.83 -21.84 1.72
N VAL A 195 11.04 -22.09 1.23
CA VAL A 195 12.27 -22.10 2.04
C VAL A 195 12.45 -20.76 2.76
N ALA A 196 12.20 -19.64 2.09
CA ALA A 196 12.32 -18.32 2.69
C ALA A 196 11.33 -18.07 3.84
N SER A 197 10.20 -18.75 3.86
CA SER A 197 9.20 -18.63 4.93
C SER A 197 9.59 -19.40 6.21
N LEU A 198 10.55 -20.32 6.14
CA LEU A 198 11.01 -21.13 7.28
C LEU A 198 12.05 -20.44 8.18
N VAL A 199 12.70 -19.37 7.75
CA VAL A 199 13.93 -18.81 8.37
C VAL A 199 13.71 -17.97 9.66
N LEU A 200 12.51 -17.79 10.16
CA LEU A 200 12.14 -16.52 10.83
C LEU A 200 12.14 -16.46 12.38
N ASN A 201 12.23 -17.53 13.14
CA ASN A 201 12.01 -17.45 14.60
C ASN A 201 13.25 -17.27 15.48
N ARG A 202 14.47 -17.34 14.92
CA ARG A 202 15.70 -17.30 15.71
C ARG A 202 15.90 -15.98 16.45
N MET A 203 15.55 -14.87 15.82
CA MET A 203 15.70 -13.52 16.39
C MET A 203 14.80 -13.25 17.58
N VAL A 204 13.56 -13.75 17.58
CA VAL A 204 12.62 -13.59 18.69
C VAL A 204 13.14 -14.35 19.92
N ARG A 205 13.58 -15.58 19.75
CA ARG A 205 14.15 -16.40 20.82
C ARG A 205 15.39 -15.76 21.46
N GLN A 206 16.27 -15.17 20.65
CA GLN A 206 17.45 -14.47 21.15
C GLN A 206 17.13 -13.19 21.92
N THR A 207 16.07 -12.48 21.52
CA THR A 207 15.72 -11.18 22.15
C THR A 207 14.86 -11.36 23.39
N TYR A 208 14.00 -12.38 23.41
CA TYR A 208 13.06 -12.67 24.50
C TYR A 208 13.11 -14.16 24.88
N PRO A 209 14.17 -14.60 25.58
CA PRO A 209 14.33 -16.00 25.99
C PRO A 209 13.23 -16.48 26.93
N PHE A 210 12.58 -15.56 27.68
CA PHE A 210 11.47 -15.85 28.58
C PHE A 210 10.13 -16.07 27.87
N LEU A 211 10.05 -15.89 26.54
CA LEU A 211 8.78 -15.96 25.81
C LEU A 211 8.33 -17.42 25.63
N GLU A 212 7.52 -17.87 26.56
CA GLU A 212 6.85 -19.16 26.52
C GLU A 212 5.37 -19.01 26.19
N THR A 213 4.87 -19.79 25.25
CA THR A 213 3.47 -19.72 24.80
C THR A 213 2.73 -21.00 25.13
N LYS A 214 1.63 -20.89 25.89
CA LYS A 214 0.75 -21.99 26.29
C LYS A 214 -0.57 -21.93 25.49
N LEU A 215 -0.57 -22.46 24.28
CA LEU A 215 -1.67 -22.33 23.33
C LEU A 215 -2.95 -23.07 23.75
N GLY A 216 -2.84 -24.12 24.57
CA GLY A 216 -3.98 -24.84 25.13
C GLY A 216 -4.90 -24.00 25.99
N ARG A 217 -4.39 -22.93 26.62
CA ARG A 217 -5.16 -22.03 27.49
C ARG A 217 -5.88 -20.90 26.72
N GLY A 218 -5.85 -20.90 25.38
CA GLY A 218 -6.37 -19.79 24.59
C GLY A 218 -7.85 -19.46 24.83
N ARG A 219 -8.71 -20.47 25.11
CA ARG A 219 -10.13 -20.23 25.46
C ARG A 219 -10.29 -19.54 26.80
N GLU A 220 -9.52 -19.90 27.79
CA GLU A 220 -9.45 -19.25 29.11
C GLU A 220 -8.96 -17.83 28.97
N LEU A 221 -7.85 -17.62 28.26
CA LEU A 221 -7.25 -16.30 28.02
C LEU A 221 -8.17 -15.37 27.23
N SER A 222 -8.99 -15.90 26.32
CA SER A 222 -9.99 -15.09 25.60
C SER A 222 -11.07 -14.54 26.53
N ARG A 223 -11.39 -15.24 27.62
CA ARG A 223 -12.31 -14.78 28.66
C ARG A 223 -11.63 -13.81 29.64
N LYS A 224 -10.34 -14.03 29.93
CA LYS A 224 -9.54 -13.14 30.80
C LYS A 224 -9.29 -11.79 30.14
N TYR A 225 -9.12 -11.74 28.80
CA TYR A 225 -8.82 -10.53 28.03
C TYR A 225 -9.92 -10.16 27.01
N PRO A 226 -11.19 -9.91 27.41
CA PRO A 226 -12.30 -9.65 26.51
C PRO A 226 -12.11 -8.37 25.69
N ALA A 227 -11.35 -7.40 26.23
CA ALA A 227 -11.03 -6.15 25.56
C ALA A 227 -10.21 -6.37 24.27
N ILE A 228 -9.34 -7.39 24.24
CA ILE A 228 -8.58 -7.75 23.03
C ILE A 228 -9.53 -8.24 21.95
N ILE A 229 -10.45 -9.13 22.28
CA ILE A 229 -11.41 -9.68 21.33
C ILE A 229 -12.32 -8.59 20.76
N LYS A 230 -12.75 -7.64 21.62
CA LYS A 230 -13.54 -6.46 21.16
C LYS A 230 -12.75 -5.60 20.19
N LYS A 231 -11.47 -5.29 20.49
CA LYS A 231 -10.58 -4.52 19.61
C LYS A 231 -10.34 -5.23 18.29
N VAL A 232 -10.11 -6.56 18.29
CA VAL A 232 -9.94 -7.36 17.07
C VAL A 232 -11.16 -7.21 16.16
N LYS A 233 -12.38 -7.38 16.70
CA LYS A 233 -13.62 -7.20 15.94
C LYS A 233 -13.74 -5.79 15.35
N GLN A 234 -13.48 -4.75 16.14
CA GLN A 234 -13.55 -3.37 15.66
C GLN A 234 -12.56 -3.11 14.52
N LEU A 235 -11.29 -3.51 14.70
CA LEU A 235 -10.25 -3.32 13.69
C LEU A 235 -10.50 -4.14 12.41
N PHE A 236 -11.12 -5.31 12.52
CA PHE A 236 -11.54 -6.12 11.40
C PHE A 236 -12.49 -5.33 10.48
N PHE A 237 -13.57 -4.76 11.03
CA PHE A 237 -14.53 -4.00 10.23
C PHE A 237 -13.91 -2.74 9.61
N HIS A 238 -13.00 -2.06 10.31
CA HIS A 238 -12.30 -0.90 9.73
C HIS A 238 -11.38 -1.27 8.56
N LYS A 239 -10.78 -2.46 8.59
CA LYS A 239 -9.84 -2.89 7.54
C LYS A 239 -10.52 -3.54 6.34
N ILE A 240 -11.74 -4.05 6.48
CA ILE A 240 -12.43 -4.77 5.42
C ILE A 240 -12.68 -3.90 4.17
N GLY A 241 -13.01 -2.62 4.37
CA GLY A 241 -13.23 -1.68 3.27
C GLY A 241 -11.99 -1.43 2.45
N SER A 242 -10.86 -1.10 3.09
CA SER A 242 -9.59 -0.86 2.38
C SER A 242 -9.05 -2.13 1.72
N PHE A 243 -9.29 -3.27 2.33
CA PHE A 243 -8.92 -4.56 1.75
C PHE A 243 -9.71 -4.86 0.46
N ALA A 244 -11.02 -4.68 0.48
CA ALA A 244 -11.86 -4.90 -0.69
C ALA A 244 -11.39 -4.04 -1.89
N LEU A 245 -11.02 -2.78 -1.64
CA LEU A 245 -10.53 -1.88 -2.69
C LEU A 245 -9.22 -2.34 -3.34
N THR A 246 -8.33 -2.97 -2.58
CA THR A 246 -6.98 -3.29 -3.07
C THR A 246 -6.84 -4.70 -3.63
N GLN A 247 -7.61 -5.66 -3.12
CA GLN A 247 -7.42 -7.08 -3.41
C GLN A 247 -8.46 -7.66 -4.37
N THR A 248 -9.63 -7.02 -4.54
CA THR A 248 -10.68 -7.56 -5.41
C THR A 248 -10.46 -7.22 -6.88
N SER A 249 -9.84 -6.07 -7.19
CA SER A 249 -9.67 -5.61 -8.57
C SER A 249 -8.96 -6.63 -9.47
N PRO A 250 -7.80 -7.23 -9.13
CA PRO A 250 -7.15 -8.22 -9.99
C PRO A 250 -7.99 -9.47 -10.24
N ILE A 251 -8.81 -9.89 -9.27
CA ILE A 251 -9.72 -11.04 -9.41
C ILE A 251 -10.83 -10.71 -10.40
N ILE A 252 -11.44 -9.52 -10.26
CA ILE A 252 -12.51 -9.06 -11.16
C ILE A 252 -11.96 -8.82 -12.57
N ILE A 253 -10.74 -8.25 -12.69
CA ILE A 253 -10.06 -8.09 -13.99
C ILE A 253 -9.90 -9.44 -14.67
N TYR A 254 -9.41 -10.45 -13.95
CA TYR A 254 -9.27 -11.80 -14.52
C TYR A 254 -10.61 -12.40 -14.94
N ALA A 255 -11.68 -12.19 -14.21
CA ALA A 255 -13.00 -12.71 -14.55
C ALA A 255 -13.50 -12.22 -15.93
N TYR A 256 -13.15 -10.99 -16.32
CA TYR A 256 -13.58 -10.38 -17.59
C TYR A 256 -12.49 -10.27 -18.67
N THR A 257 -11.24 -10.61 -18.32
CA THR A 257 -10.10 -10.50 -19.25
C THR A 257 -9.22 -11.76 -19.19
N THR A 258 -7.92 -11.62 -19.39
CA THR A 258 -6.93 -12.70 -19.39
C THR A 258 -5.88 -12.52 -18.30
N LEU A 259 -5.12 -13.59 -18.00
CA LEU A 259 -3.97 -13.53 -17.09
C LEU A 259 -2.90 -12.53 -17.55
N THR A 260 -2.72 -12.42 -18.87
CA THR A 260 -1.81 -11.43 -19.47
C THR A 260 -2.21 -10.01 -19.08
N VAL A 261 -3.51 -9.66 -19.17
CA VAL A 261 -4.01 -8.33 -18.76
C VAL A 261 -3.80 -8.09 -17.26
N VAL A 262 -3.99 -9.12 -16.42
CA VAL A 262 -3.68 -9.04 -14.98
C VAL A 262 -2.19 -8.76 -14.75
N ALA A 263 -1.30 -9.39 -15.53
CA ALA A 263 0.14 -9.15 -15.44
C ALA A 263 0.50 -7.72 -15.87
N LEU A 264 -0.08 -7.22 -16.97
CA LEU A 264 0.10 -5.84 -17.43
C LEU A 264 -0.36 -4.85 -16.34
N TYR A 265 -1.58 -5.03 -15.84
CA TYR A 265 -2.10 -4.22 -14.72
C TYR A 265 -1.15 -4.23 -13.52
N GLY A 266 -0.63 -5.41 -13.15
CA GLY A 266 0.33 -5.56 -12.06
C GLY A 266 1.66 -4.82 -12.30
N ASN A 267 2.12 -4.66 -13.57
CA ASN A 267 3.32 -3.89 -13.89
C ASN A 267 3.12 -2.40 -13.57
N TYR A 268 1.99 -1.84 -14.00
CA TYR A 268 1.64 -0.44 -13.72
C TYR A 268 1.37 -0.23 -12.21
N MET A 269 0.70 -1.18 -11.56
CA MET A 269 0.46 -1.10 -10.11
C MET A 269 1.76 -1.13 -9.29
N LEU A 270 2.83 -1.78 -9.76
CA LEU A 270 4.13 -1.75 -9.08
C LEU A 270 4.70 -0.32 -9.03
N VAL A 271 4.59 0.43 -10.13
CA VAL A 271 5.00 1.84 -10.20
C VAL A 271 4.12 2.70 -9.28
N ILE A 272 2.81 2.55 -9.39
CA ILE A 272 1.82 3.31 -8.61
C ILE A 272 1.99 3.08 -7.11
N LEU A 273 2.12 1.83 -6.66
CA LEU A 273 2.34 1.48 -5.26
C LEU A 273 3.69 1.99 -4.74
N GLY A 274 4.72 2.01 -5.60
CA GLY A 274 6.00 2.63 -5.29
C GLY A 274 5.84 4.12 -4.94
N ILE A 275 5.12 4.85 -5.77
CA ILE A 275 4.85 6.28 -5.57
C ILE A 275 3.99 6.51 -4.31
N GLN A 276 2.94 5.72 -4.11
CA GLN A 276 2.09 5.81 -2.91
C GLN A 276 2.90 5.60 -1.62
N THR A 277 3.81 4.62 -1.64
CA THR A 277 4.66 4.32 -0.49
C THR A 277 5.64 5.47 -0.22
N LEU A 278 6.24 6.04 -1.26
CA LEU A 278 7.13 7.20 -1.16
C LEU A 278 6.38 8.41 -0.57
N MET A 279 5.20 8.74 -1.09
CA MET A 279 4.36 9.82 -0.59
C MET A 279 3.95 9.60 0.87
N THR A 280 3.59 8.38 1.22
CA THR A 280 3.26 8.00 2.60
C THR A 280 4.46 8.19 3.53
N ALA A 281 5.65 7.79 3.12
CA ALA A 281 6.88 7.95 3.90
C ALA A 281 7.22 9.43 4.15
N ILE A 282 7.06 10.29 3.13
CA ILE A 282 7.31 11.73 3.25
C ILE A 282 6.34 12.38 4.24
N PHE A 283 5.04 12.08 4.13
CA PHE A 283 4.00 12.81 4.85
C PHE A 283 3.59 12.21 6.19
N ASN A 284 3.93 10.95 6.49
CA ASN A 284 3.60 10.33 7.79
C ASN A 284 4.29 11.00 8.98
N SER A 285 5.46 11.58 8.79
CA SER A 285 6.17 12.33 9.82
C SER A 285 5.38 13.55 10.33
N MET A 286 4.49 14.10 9.50
CA MET A 286 3.67 15.27 9.84
C MET A 286 2.42 14.92 10.66
N ASN A 287 2.00 13.65 10.68
CA ASN A 287 0.77 13.24 11.35
C ASN A 287 0.79 13.47 12.86
N ALA A 288 1.95 13.28 13.51
CA ALA A 288 2.10 13.57 14.93
C ALA A 288 1.93 15.07 15.24
N GLY A 289 2.46 15.95 14.38
CA GLY A 289 2.29 17.40 14.48
C GLY A 289 0.84 17.83 14.32
N ILE A 290 0.09 17.19 13.41
CA ILE A 290 -1.36 17.43 13.24
C ILE A 290 -2.10 17.03 14.52
N GLY A 291 -1.76 15.87 15.13
CA GLY A 291 -2.37 15.42 16.38
C GLY A 291 -2.18 16.42 17.51
N ASN A 292 -0.97 16.92 17.71
CA ASN A 292 -0.66 17.94 18.71
C ASN A 292 -1.43 19.24 18.46
N LEU A 293 -1.45 19.73 17.22
CA LEU A 293 -2.18 20.93 16.84
C LEU A 293 -3.68 20.82 17.10
N VAL A 294 -4.27 19.66 16.85
CA VAL A 294 -5.69 19.39 17.14
C VAL A 294 -5.94 19.39 18.65
N ALA A 295 -4.99 18.84 19.45
CA ALA A 295 -5.07 18.82 20.91
C ALA A 295 -4.98 20.24 21.53
N GLU A 296 -4.22 21.16 20.92
CA GLU A 296 -4.15 22.58 21.32
C GLU A 296 -5.48 23.34 21.12
N GLY A 297 -6.35 22.89 20.20
CA GLY A 297 -7.70 23.38 20.03
C GLY A 297 -7.86 24.74 19.34
N ASN A 298 -6.77 25.37 18.87
CA ASN A 298 -6.83 26.66 18.15
C ASN A 298 -7.36 26.50 16.73
N ARG A 299 -8.65 26.71 16.53
CA ARG A 299 -9.37 26.50 15.25
C ARG A 299 -8.79 27.29 14.07
N LYS A 300 -8.36 28.55 14.29
CA LYS A 300 -7.78 29.38 13.22
C LYS A 300 -6.45 28.78 12.74
N GLN A 301 -5.62 28.36 13.68
CA GLN A 301 -4.34 27.74 13.38
C GLN A 301 -4.52 26.36 12.73
N ILE A 302 -5.46 25.55 13.23
CA ILE A 302 -5.81 24.24 12.63
C ILE A 302 -6.19 24.40 11.17
N MET A 303 -7.04 25.38 10.84
CA MET A 303 -7.47 25.62 9.45
C MET A 303 -6.33 26.15 8.58
N SER A 304 -5.51 27.07 9.08
CA SER A 304 -4.33 27.57 8.35
C SER A 304 -3.36 26.44 8.00
N VAL A 305 -3.06 25.56 8.98
CA VAL A 305 -2.18 24.40 8.74
C VAL A 305 -2.83 23.38 7.80
N PHE A 306 -4.15 23.20 7.89
CA PHE A 306 -4.88 22.34 6.94
C PHE A 306 -4.68 22.84 5.49
N GLU A 307 -4.88 24.14 5.25
CA GLU A 307 -4.68 24.75 3.93
C GLU A 307 -3.24 24.59 3.42
N GLU A 308 -2.25 24.81 4.29
CA GLU A 308 -0.84 24.67 3.95
C GLU A 308 -0.49 23.23 3.56
N LEU A 309 -0.86 22.26 4.39
CA LEU A 309 -0.61 20.85 4.15
C LEU A 309 -1.36 20.33 2.93
N PHE A 310 -2.62 20.77 2.74
CA PHE A 310 -3.39 20.45 1.55
C PHE A 310 -2.68 20.95 0.29
N SER A 311 -2.22 22.21 0.29
CA SER A 311 -1.53 22.79 -0.87
C SER A 311 -0.25 22.08 -1.23
N VAL A 312 0.58 21.75 -0.23
CA VAL A 312 1.83 21.04 -0.45
C VAL A 312 1.57 19.62 -0.96
N ARG A 313 0.65 18.88 -0.34
CA ARG A 313 0.31 17.52 -0.79
C ARG A 313 -0.32 17.52 -2.18
N PHE A 314 -1.18 18.51 -2.48
CA PHE A 314 -1.78 18.66 -3.81
C PHE A 314 -0.71 18.92 -4.88
N LEU A 315 0.25 19.80 -4.61
CA LEU A 315 1.39 20.08 -5.48
C LEU A 315 2.17 18.79 -5.80
N PHE A 316 2.59 18.04 -4.76
CA PHE A 316 3.29 16.77 -4.96
C PHE A 316 2.44 15.75 -5.71
N THR A 317 1.14 15.67 -5.43
CA THR A 317 0.22 14.78 -6.13
C THR A 317 0.16 15.12 -7.62
N CYS A 318 0.05 16.39 -7.98
CA CYS A 318 0.05 16.81 -9.40
C CYS A 318 1.35 16.43 -10.11
N ILE A 319 2.50 16.67 -9.48
CA ILE A 319 3.82 16.30 -10.03
C ILE A 319 3.90 14.78 -10.25
N MET A 320 3.53 13.99 -9.25
CA MET A 320 3.59 12.54 -9.33
C MET A 320 2.62 11.97 -10.37
N CYS A 321 1.38 12.46 -10.40
CA CYS A 321 0.39 12.00 -11.38
C CYS A 321 0.77 12.38 -12.82
N PHE A 322 1.28 13.59 -13.04
CA PHE A 322 1.79 13.99 -14.34
C PHE A 322 2.98 13.12 -14.78
N GLY A 323 3.93 12.88 -13.86
CA GLY A 323 5.05 11.97 -14.10
C GLY A 323 4.60 10.55 -14.41
N VAL A 324 3.63 10.00 -13.67
CA VAL A 324 3.05 8.66 -13.96
C VAL A 324 2.46 8.62 -15.35
N PHE A 325 1.63 9.59 -15.71
CA PHE A 325 0.98 9.61 -17.00
C PHE A 325 1.97 9.72 -18.18
N MET A 326 3.00 10.57 -18.04
CA MET A 326 3.98 10.81 -19.09
C MET A 326 5.08 9.73 -19.18
N LEU A 327 5.58 9.28 -18.02
CA LEU A 327 6.78 8.45 -17.98
C LEU A 327 6.50 6.96 -17.90
N THR A 328 5.35 6.53 -17.34
CA THR A 328 5.13 5.08 -17.11
C THR A 328 5.10 4.28 -18.42
N PRO A 329 4.41 4.71 -19.51
CA PRO A 329 4.45 3.95 -20.76
C PRO A 329 5.87 3.82 -21.32
N LEU A 330 6.63 4.92 -21.31
CA LEU A 330 8.01 4.97 -21.81
C LEU A 330 8.95 4.11 -20.94
N PHE A 331 8.73 4.14 -19.62
CA PHE A 331 9.46 3.29 -18.70
C PHE A 331 9.14 1.79 -18.92
N VAL A 332 7.88 1.45 -19.13
CA VAL A 332 7.45 0.06 -19.39
C VAL A 332 8.08 -0.46 -20.67
N ILE A 333 8.15 0.35 -21.75
CA ILE A 333 8.84 -0.02 -23.00
C ILE A 333 10.30 -0.37 -22.71
N LEU A 334 11.01 0.47 -21.97
CA LEU A 334 12.43 0.26 -21.65
C LEU A 334 12.65 -0.90 -20.68
N TRP A 335 11.69 -1.14 -19.80
CA TRP A 335 11.83 -2.13 -18.73
C TRP A 335 11.47 -3.54 -19.18
N VAL A 336 10.28 -3.72 -19.76
CA VAL A 336 9.73 -5.06 -20.05
C VAL A 336 9.35 -5.26 -21.53
N GLY A 337 9.26 -4.20 -22.32
CA GLY A 337 8.96 -4.29 -23.75
C GLY A 337 7.67 -3.57 -24.16
N ASN A 338 7.54 -3.31 -25.46
CA ASN A 338 6.41 -2.56 -26.02
C ASN A 338 5.07 -3.32 -25.92
N GLU A 339 5.11 -4.64 -25.93
CA GLU A 339 3.94 -5.52 -25.80
C GLU A 339 3.23 -5.42 -24.42
N TYR A 340 3.91 -4.83 -23.44
CA TYR A 340 3.36 -4.64 -22.09
C TYR A 340 2.80 -3.24 -21.86
N VAL A 341 2.73 -2.40 -22.89
CA VAL A 341 2.17 -1.05 -22.78
C VAL A 341 0.66 -1.11 -22.77
N MET A 342 0.03 -0.45 -21.81
CA MET A 342 -1.42 -0.33 -21.72
C MET A 342 -1.93 0.85 -22.55
N ASP A 343 -3.21 0.77 -22.93
CA ASP A 343 -3.90 1.85 -23.63
C ASP A 343 -3.98 3.14 -22.76
N THR A 344 -4.06 4.26 -23.45
CA THR A 344 -4.05 5.59 -22.79
C THR A 344 -5.24 5.78 -21.86
N MET A 345 -6.42 5.21 -22.17
CA MET A 345 -7.60 5.31 -21.32
C MET A 345 -7.42 4.57 -20.01
N THR A 346 -6.89 3.35 -20.03
CA THR A 346 -6.52 2.58 -18.84
C THR A 346 -5.55 3.37 -17.95
N LEU A 347 -4.48 3.92 -18.55
CA LEU A 347 -3.49 4.73 -17.84
C LEU A 347 -4.13 5.98 -17.23
N LEU A 348 -5.01 6.65 -17.94
CA LEU A 348 -5.75 7.82 -17.43
C LEU A 348 -6.59 7.45 -16.21
N LEU A 349 -7.38 6.37 -16.29
CA LEU A 349 -8.20 5.90 -15.15
C LEU A 349 -7.33 5.54 -13.94
N MET A 350 -6.19 4.87 -14.13
CA MET A 350 -5.26 4.55 -13.06
C MET A 350 -4.63 5.82 -12.47
N THR A 351 -4.28 6.81 -13.30
CA THR A 351 -3.69 8.08 -12.85
C THR A 351 -4.68 8.93 -12.08
N VAL A 352 -5.95 9.03 -12.54
CA VAL A 352 -6.99 9.76 -11.82
C VAL A 352 -7.33 9.07 -10.49
N THR A 353 -7.34 7.73 -10.47
CA THR A 353 -7.49 6.95 -9.24
C THR A 353 -6.37 7.26 -8.25
N LEU A 354 -5.12 7.28 -8.71
CA LEU A 354 -3.95 7.66 -7.91
C LEU A 354 -4.08 9.09 -7.38
N PHE A 355 -4.53 10.03 -8.21
CA PHE A 355 -4.72 11.43 -7.84
C PHE A 355 -5.71 11.58 -6.67
N ILE A 356 -6.85 10.89 -6.70
CA ILE A 356 -7.82 10.90 -5.60
C ILE A 356 -7.21 10.26 -4.35
N GLN A 357 -6.52 9.12 -4.49
CA GLN A 357 -5.91 8.40 -3.37
C GLN A 357 -4.80 9.19 -2.67
N LEU A 358 -3.98 9.94 -3.40
CA LEU A 358 -2.93 10.77 -2.81
C LEU A 358 -3.52 12.02 -2.12
N ASN A 359 -4.49 12.68 -2.73
CA ASN A 359 -5.12 13.88 -2.15
C ASN A 359 -5.94 13.59 -0.89
N ARG A 360 -6.55 12.38 -0.77
CA ARG A 360 -7.31 12.00 0.44
C ARG A 360 -6.47 12.03 1.72
N THR A 361 -5.16 11.84 1.61
CA THR A 361 -4.26 11.66 2.77
C THR A 361 -4.28 12.86 3.74
N THR A 362 -4.55 14.08 3.25
CA THR A 362 -4.72 15.25 4.11
C THR A 362 -5.98 15.13 4.97
N VAL A 363 -7.10 14.78 4.35
CA VAL A 363 -8.39 14.60 5.03
C VAL A 363 -8.31 13.46 6.04
N ASP A 364 -7.73 12.32 5.63
CA ASP A 364 -7.55 11.15 6.49
C ASP A 364 -6.66 11.45 7.72
N ALA A 365 -5.60 12.26 7.55
CA ALA A 365 -4.73 12.66 8.66
C ALA A 365 -5.50 13.45 9.73
N TYR A 366 -6.37 14.38 9.33
CA TYR A 366 -7.20 15.14 10.26
C TYR A 366 -8.34 14.30 10.86
N ILE A 367 -8.99 13.41 10.09
CA ILE A 367 -9.97 12.44 10.61
C ILE A 367 -9.34 11.61 11.74
N ASN A 368 -8.11 11.12 11.51
CA ASN A 368 -7.36 10.34 12.50
C ASN A 368 -7.00 11.18 13.73
N ALA A 369 -6.53 12.42 13.54
CA ALA A 369 -6.15 13.32 14.63
C ALA A 369 -7.34 13.70 15.54
N TYR A 370 -8.51 13.88 14.96
CA TYR A 370 -9.75 14.12 15.70
C TYR A 370 -10.41 12.85 16.26
N GLY A 371 -9.87 11.66 15.96
CA GLY A 371 -10.46 10.39 16.40
C GLY A 371 -11.85 10.12 15.82
N LEU A 372 -12.15 10.61 14.62
CA LEU A 372 -13.47 10.49 13.97
C LEU A 372 -13.66 9.10 13.33
N PHE A 373 -13.60 8.05 14.13
CA PHE A 373 -13.76 6.66 13.68
C PHE A 373 -15.21 6.17 13.68
N GLY A 374 -16.17 7.06 13.97
CA GLY A 374 -17.59 6.70 14.00
C GLY A 374 -18.23 6.46 12.63
N ASP A 375 -17.51 6.76 11.54
CA ASP A 375 -17.99 6.60 10.16
C ASP A 375 -17.66 5.20 9.61
N ILE A 376 -18.18 4.16 10.27
CA ILE A 376 -17.97 2.75 9.87
C ILE A 376 -18.66 2.47 8.51
N PHE A 377 -19.72 3.21 8.20
CA PHE A 377 -20.49 3.01 6.96
C PHE A 377 -19.70 3.40 5.71
N ALA A 378 -18.85 4.44 5.76
CA ALA A 378 -18.13 4.93 4.59
C ALA A 378 -17.21 3.86 3.95
N PRO A 379 -16.33 3.17 4.68
CA PRO A 379 -15.51 2.10 4.10
C PRO A 379 -16.33 0.92 3.55
N VAL A 380 -17.43 0.56 4.21
CA VAL A 380 -18.32 -0.52 3.75
C VAL A 380 -19.06 -0.13 2.48
N THR A 381 -19.60 1.09 2.43
CA THR A 381 -20.26 1.65 1.25
C THR A 381 -19.27 1.77 0.09
N GLU A 382 -18.05 2.26 0.33
CA GLU A 382 -16.97 2.35 -0.65
C GLU A 382 -16.67 0.98 -1.26
N ALA A 383 -16.51 -0.04 -0.43
CA ALA A 383 -16.25 -1.42 -0.86
C ALA A 383 -17.42 -2.00 -1.67
N SER A 384 -18.65 -1.79 -1.21
CA SER A 384 -19.87 -2.29 -1.88
C SER A 384 -20.04 -1.63 -3.26
N ILE A 385 -19.91 -0.30 -3.35
CA ILE A 385 -19.99 0.43 -4.62
C ILE A 385 -18.88 -0.05 -5.56
N ASN A 386 -17.64 -0.18 -5.04
CA ASN A 386 -16.51 -0.65 -5.81
C ASN A 386 -16.79 -2.02 -6.44
N ILE A 387 -17.15 -3.02 -5.63
CA ILE A 387 -17.37 -4.37 -6.11
C ILE A 387 -18.55 -4.39 -7.09
N CYS A 388 -19.70 -3.81 -6.75
CA CYS A 388 -20.88 -3.81 -7.61
C CYS A 388 -20.60 -3.12 -8.96
N LEU A 389 -20.01 -1.94 -8.95
CA LEU A 389 -19.73 -1.22 -10.19
C LEU A 389 -18.58 -1.86 -10.99
N SER A 390 -17.53 -2.37 -10.34
CA SER A 390 -16.45 -3.07 -11.03
C SER A 390 -16.94 -4.35 -11.71
N VAL A 391 -17.86 -5.09 -11.09
CA VAL A 391 -18.49 -6.28 -11.71
C VAL A 391 -19.40 -5.85 -12.85
N LEU A 392 -20.28 -4.88 -12.63
CA LEU A 392 -21.23 -4.42 -13.65
C LEU A 392 -20.52 -3.82 -14.87
N LEU A 393 -19.64 -2.84 -14.65
CA LEU A 393 -18.95 -2.14 -15.74
C LEU A 393 -17.85 -3.00 -16.38
N GLY A 394 -17.23 -3.91 -15.61
CA GLY A 394 -16.27 -4.88 -16.11
C GLY A 394 -16.87 -5.82 -17.15
N TYR A 395 -18.14 -6.16 -17.01
CA TYR A 395 -18.87 -6.94 -18.01
C TYR A 395 -18.96 -6.24 -19.38
N PHE A 396 -19.16 -4.91 -19.39
CA PHE A 396 -19.31 -4.13 -20.64
C PHE A 396 -17.96 -3.67 -21.24
N TRP A 397 -17.01 -3.27 -20.38
CA TRP A 397 -15.77 -2.59 -20.81
C TRP A 397 -14.49 -3.26 -20.29
N GLY A 398 -14.55 -4.52 -19.84
CA GLY A 398 -13.39 -5.26 -19.38
C GLY A 398 -12.59 -4.50 -18.30
N LEU A 399 -11.28 -4.38 -18.52
CA LEU A 399 -10.37 -3.71 -17.59
C LEU A 399 -10.78 -2.25 -17.29
N ASN A 400 -11.10 -1.49 -18.34
CA ASN A 400 -11.50 -0.08 -18.19
C ASN A 400 -12.77 0.07 -17.36
N GLY A 401 -13.72 -0.87 -17.51
CA GLY A 401 -14.93 -0.92 -16.71
C GLY A 401 -14.65 -1.21 -15.22
N VAL A 402 -13.76 -2.14 -14.93
CA VAL A 402 -13.35 -2.42 -13.53
C VAL A 402 -12.71 -1.19 -12.91
N LEU A 403 -11.78 -0.53 -13.62
CA LEU A 403 -11.11 0.68 -13.12
C LEU A 403 -12.06 1.86 -12.93
N LEU A 404 -13.06 1.99 -13.81
CA LEU A 404 -14.10 3.01 -13.67
C LEU A 404 -14.96 2.76 -12.43
N GLY A 405 -15.30 1.50 -12.13
CA GLY A 405 -15.99 1.14 -10.88
C GLY A 405 -15.21 1.54 -9.63
N VAL A 406 -13.89 1.27 -9.62
CA VAL A 406 -12.98 1.75 -8.56
C VAL A 406 -13.01 3.28 -8.47
N LEU A 407 -12.86 3.97 -9.59
CA LEU A 407 -12.83 5.43 -9.64
C LEU A 407 -14.12 6.07 -9.11
N ILE A 408 -15.29 5.56 -9.51
CA ILE A 408 -16.59 6.06 -9.05
C ILE A 408 -16.75 5.86 -7.53
N SER A 409 -16.36 4.70 -7.00
CA SER A 409 -16.44 4.44 -5.56
C SER A 409 -15.56 5.42 -4.75
N LEU A 410 -14.32 5.65 -5.20
CA LEU A 410 -13.41 6.63 -4.59
C LEU A 410 -13.93 8.06 -4.71
N PHE A 411 -14.51 8.42 -5.86
CA PHE A 411 -15.08 9.74 -6.05
C PHE A 411 -16.24 10.01 -5.08
N LEU A 412 -17.20 9.09 -4.99
CA LEU A 412 -18.37 9.28 -4.13
C LEU A 412 -18.01 9.30 -2.65
N VAL A 413 -17.19 8.35 -2.20
CA VAL A 413 -16.92 8.20 -0.76
C VAL A 413 -15.69 9.00 -0.34
N VAL A 414 -14.58 8.89 -1.04
CA VAL A 414 -13.33 9.52 -0.61
C VAL A 414 -13.30 11.00 -0.96
N PHE A 415 -13.72 11.34 -2.17
CA PHE A 415 -13.67 12.73 -2.63
C PHE A 415 -14.85 13.58 -2.13
N CYS A 416 -16.07 13.03 -2.11
CA CYS A 416 -17.26 13.77 -1.69
C CYS A 416 -17.56 13.62 -0.19
N TRP A 417 -17.72 12.38 0.30
CA TRP A 417 -18.20 12.14 1.66
C TRP A 417 -17.19 12.46 2.75
N LYS A 418 -15.93 12.00 2.66
CA LYS A 418 -14.94 12.20 3.73
C LYS A 418 -14.65 13.68 4.03
N PRO A 419 -14.41 14.56 3.04
CA PRO A 419 -14.27 16.00 3.31
C PRO A 419 -15.51 16.60 3.95
N TYR A 420 -16.73 16.24 3.46
CA TYR A 420 -17.97 16.69 4.08
C TYR A 420 -18.03 16.29 5.57
N TYR A 421 -17.71 15.03 5.88
CA TYR A 421 -17.72 14.52 7.24
C TYR A 421 -16.72 15.25 8.14
N LEU A 422 -15.49 15.47 7.67
CA LEU A 422 -14.45 16.21 8.40
C LEU A 422 -14.86 17.67 8.65
N PHE A 423 -15.29 18.38 7.60
CA PHE A 423 -15.62 19.80 7.71
C PHE A 423 -16.82 20.04 8.61
N ARG A 424 -17.83 19.18 8.55
CA ARG A 424 -19.05 19.29 9.37
C ARG A 424 -18.80 18.90 10.83
N LYS A 425 -18.12 17.76 11.07
CA LYS A 425 -18.01 17.18 12.44
C LYS A 425 -16.85 17.74 13.25
N ALA A 426 -15.70 17.97 12.63
CA ALA A 426 -14.47 18.38 13.32
C ALA A 426 -14.13 19.86 13.13
N LEU A 427 -13.92 20.29 11.89
CA LEU A 427 -13.47 21.65 11.61
C LEU A 427 -14.59 22.68 11.84
N LYS A 428 -15.86 22.25 11.82
CA LYS A 428 -17.06 23.10 11.96
C LYS A 428 -17.02 24.30 11.00
N GLN A 429 -16.59 24.04 9.77
CA GLN A 429 -16.48 25.00 8.68
C GLN A 429 -17.43 24.60 7.52
N ARG A 430 -17.73 25.57 6.65
CA ARG A 430 -18.55 25.32 5.46
C ARG A 430 -17.75 24.52 4.43
N LEU A 431 -18.32 23.43 3.91
CA LEU A 431 -17.70 22.61 2.85
C LEU A 431 -17.31 23.44 1.61
N LYS A 432 -18.02 24.55 1.36
CA LYS A 432 -17.73 25.49 0.28
C LYS A 432 -16.26 25.97 0.29
N LEU A 433 -15.66 26.14 1.48
CA LEU A 433 -14.24 26.53 1.60
C LEU A 433 -13.31 25.45 1.01
N TYR A 434 -13.58 24.18 1.31
CA TYR A 434 -12.83 23.07 0.75
C TYR A 434 -12.98 22.99 -0.77
N ILE A 435 -14.20 23.13 -1.28
CA ILE A 435 -14.48 23.09 -2.72
C ILE A 435 -13.76 24.23 -3.44
N ILE A 436 -13.85 25.47 -2.93
CA ILE A 436 -13.16 26.63 -3.52
C ILE A 436 -11.64 26.39 -3.53
N MET A 437 -11.09 25.92 -2.42
CA MET A 437 -9.67 25.61 -2.32
C MET A 437 -9.27 24.54 -3.34
N TYR A 438 -10.04 23.45 -3.44
CA TYR A 438 -9.80 22.37 -4.37
C TYR A 438 -9.85 22.83 -5.84
N VAL A 439 -10.91 23.58 -6.21
CA VAL A 439 -11.07 24.12 -7.57
C VAL A 439 -9.92 25.08 -7.91
N LYS A 440 -9.53 25.96 -7.00
CA LYS A 440 -8.36 26.85 -7.20
C LYS A 440 -7.10 26.09 -7.53
N HIS A 441 -6.76 25.06 -6.74
CA HIS A 441 -5.55 24.27 -6.95
C HIS A 441 -5.62 23.46 -8.26
N LEU A 442 -6.79 22.89 -8.55
CA LEU A 442 -7.03 22.13 -9.78
C LEU A 442 -6.92 23.02 -11.03
N SER A 443 -7.50 24.23 -10.99
CA SER A 443 -7.40 25.20 -12.09
C SER A 443 -5.94 25.56 -12.37
N VAL A 444 -5.13 25.80 -11.32
CA VAL A 444 -3.71 26.09 -11.47
C VAL A 444 -2.95 24.90 -12.06
N ALA A 445 -3.26 23.68 -11.64
CA ALA A 445 -2.65 22.48 -12.20
C ALA A 445 -2.97 22.32 -13.70
N ILE A 446 -4.24 22.53 -14.10
CA ILE A 446 -4.69 22.48 -15.50
C ILE A 446 -3.98 23.57 -16.33
N VAL A 447 -3.95 24.80 -15.84
CA VAL A 447 -3.25 25.91 -16.53
C VAL A 447 -1.77 25.61 -16.68
N SER A 448 -1.12 25.02 -15.65
CA SER A 448 0.28 24.59 -15.73
C SER A 448 0.52 23.53 -16.81
N ILE A 449 -0.40 22.57 -17.01
CA ILE A 449 -0.36 21.60 -18.09
C ILE A 449 -0.43 22.32 -19.45
N ILE A 450 -1.41 23.23 -19.63
CA ILE A 450 -1.60 24.00 -20.86
C ILE A 450 -0.35 24.81 -21.18
N LEU A 451 0.22 25.51 -20.20
CA LEU A 451 1.44 26.27 -20.35
C LEU A 451 2.63 25.39 -20.73
N THR A 452 2.78 24.23 -20.10
CA THR A 452 3.84 23.27 -20.44
C THR A 452 3.75 22.86 -21.91
N TYR A 453 2.58 22.46 -22.38
CA TYR A 453 2.39 22.11 -23.80
C TYR A 453 2.55 23.30 -24.73
N SER A 454 2.19 24.51 -24.30
CA SER A 454 2.41 25.74 -25.11
C SER A 454 3.90 26.04 -25.27
N VAL A 455 4.69 25.90 -24.21
CA VAL A 455 6.15 26.07 -24.27
C VAL A 455 6.79 25.02 -25.19
N LEU A 456 6.32 23.78 -25.12
CA LEU A 456 6.85 22.69 -25.95
C LEU A 456 6.67 22.93 -27.46
N LYS A 457 5.68 23.71 -27.90
CA LYS A 457 5.52 24.07 -29.30
C LYS A 457 6.69 24.89 -29.86
N PHE A 458 7.43 25.58 -29.00
CA PHE A 458 8.61 26.36 -29.37
C PHE A 458 9.93 25.57 -29.25
N VAL A 459 9.88 24.35 -28.72
CA VAL A 459 11.04 23.45 -28.61
C VAL A 459 11.05 22.57 -29.87
N PRO A 460 12.11 22.62 -30.71
CA PRO A 460 12.15 21.79 -31.91
C PRO A 460 12.05 20.32 -31.54
N MET A 461 10.99 19.66 -32.00
CA MET A 461 10.84 18.22 -31.86
C MET A 461 11.81 17.52 -32.81
N HIS A 462 12.85 16.90 -32.27
CA HIS A 462 13.63 15.91 -32.99
C HIS A 462 12.83 14.61 -32.99
N SER A 463 12.78 13.94 -34.15
CA SER A 463 12.24 12.58 -34.22
C SER A 463 13.07 11.67 -33.33
N PHE A 464 12.44 11.12 -32.28
CA PHE A 464 13.13 10.26 -31.34
C PHE A 464 13.28 8.86 -31.97
N GLU A 465 14.51 8.50 -32.29
CA GLU A 465 14.83 7.22 -32.93
C GLU A 465 14.87 6.05 -31.91
N SER A 466 14.93 6.35 -30.61
CA SER A 466 15.01 5.33 -29.57
C SER A 466 14.03 5.54 -28.42
N ALA A 467 13.62 4.44 -27.78
CA ALA A 467 12.78 4.48 -26.55
C ALA A 467 13.46 5.26 -25.41
N LEU A 468 14.79 5.21 -25.34
CA LEU A 468 15.56 5.95 -24.33
C LEU A 468 15.48 7.46 -24.56
N SER A 469 15.62 7.93 -25.80
CA SER A 469 15.49 9.36 -26.13
C SER A 469 14.10 9.88 -25.83
N SER A 470 13.05 9.10 -26.13
CA SER A 470 11.66 9.42 -25.76
C SER A 470 11.48 9.52 -24.24
N PHE A 471 12.09 8.60 -23.48
CA PHE A 471 12.04 8.64 -22.01
C PHE A 471 12.74 9.89 -21.45
N VAL A 472 13.94 10.21 -21.93
CA VAL A 472 14.67 11.42 -21.52
C VAL A 472 13.86 12.69 -21.83
N TYR A 473 13.21 12.73 -22.97
CA TYR A 473 12.32 13.84 -23.32
C TYR A 473 11.08 13.91 -22.42
N GLY A 474 10.47 12.78 -22.07
CA GLY A 474 9.38 12.72 -21.09
C GLY A 474 9.81 13.23 -19.70
N VAL A 475 11.03 12.91 -19.27
CA VAL A 475 11.63 13.47 -18.05
C VAL A 475 11.78 14.98 -18.15
N PHE A 476 12.29 15.50 -19.26
CA PHE A 476 12.39 16.93 -19.51
C PHE A 476 11.04 17.63 -19.41
N ILE A 477 10.00 17.10 -20.05
CA ILE A 477 8.62 17.62 -19.96
C ILE A 477 8.12 17.62 -18.52
N THR A 478 8.40 16.55 -17.77
CA THR A 478 7.97 16.43 -16.35
C THR A 478 8.68 17.46 -15.48
N ILE A 479 9.96 17.71 -15.71
CA ILE A 479 10.72 18.76 -15.02
C ILE A 479 10.16 20.15 -15.37
N LEU A 480 9.93 20.42 -16.65
CA LEU A 480 9.34 21.69 -17.12
C LEU A 480 7.98 21.94 -16.46
N TYR A 481 7.07 20.95 -16.49
CA TYR A 481 5.80 21.03 -15.79
C TYR A 481 5.97 21.31 -14.29
N THR A 482 6.91 20.63 -13.64
CA THR A 482 7.18 20.81 -12.21
C THR A 482 7.62 22.23 -11.90
N LEU A 483 8.52 22.81 -12.71
CA LEU A 483 8.98 24.19 -12.53
C LEU A 483 7.87 25.22 -12.75
N ILE A 484 7.04 25.04 -13.78
CA ILE A 484 5.88 25.91 -14.04
C ILE A 484 4.88 25.82 -12.89
N LEU A 485 4.54 24.61 -12.45
CA LEU A 485 3.58 24.38 -11.37
C LEU A 485 4.08 24.98 -10.04
N LEU A 486 5.34 24.76 -9.67
CA LEU A 486 5.98 25.34 -8.48
C LEU A 486 5.94 26.87 -8.52
N SER A 487 6.29 27.46 -9.66
CA SER A 487 6.25 28.92 -9.85
C SER A 487 4.83 29.46 -9.66
N MET A 488 3.82 28.82 -10.27
CA MET A 488 2.43 29.24 -10.13
C MET A 488 1.91 29.10 -8.68
N PHE A 489 2.25 28.00 -7.99
CA PHE A 489 1.87 27.82 -6.57
C PHE A 489 2.52 28.88 -5.67
N TYR A 490 3.77 29.25 -5.97
CA TYR A 490 4.49 30.28 -5.24
C TYR A 490 3.88 31.67 -5.46
N PHE A 491 3.73 32.11 -6.71
CA PHE A 491 3.25 33.45 -7.05
C PHE A 491 1.78 33.69 -6.73
N LEU A 492 0.94 32.66 -6.88
CA LEU A 492 -0.51 32.78 -6.57
C LEU A 492 -0.83 32.62 -5.07
N GLY A 493 0.18 32.42 -4.23
CA GLY A 493 0.00 32.38 -2.78
C GLY A 493 -0.90 31.22 -2.28
N LEU A 494 -0.88 30.07 -2.96
CA LEU A 494 -1.73 28.91 -2.67
C LEU A 494 -1.38 28.15 -1.38
N GLY A 495 -0.63 28.75 -0.45
CA GLY A 495 -0.25 28.13 0.82
C GLY A 495 1.21 27.63 0.86
N LEU A 496 1.86 27.39 -0.28
CA LEU A 496 3.27 26.96 -0.35
C LEU A 496 4.20 27.94 0.35
N ASN A 497 4.03 29.26 0.14
CA ASN A 497 4.85 30.31 0.76
C ASN A 497 4.70 30.34 2.28
N ARG A 498 3.48 30.09 2.80
CA ARG A 498 3.23 29.98 4.24
C ARG A 498 3.93 28.76 4.84
N PHE A 499 3.88 27.65 4.16
CA PHE A 499 4.56 26.40 4.55
C PHE A 499 6.07 26.57 4.58
N ILE A 500 6.69 27.18 3.55
CA ILE A 500 8.14 27.45 3.49
C ILE A 500 8.56 28.35 4.65
N ARG A 501 7.85 29.47 4.88
CA ARG A 501 8.14 30.38 6.00
C ARG A 501 8.03 29.68 7.35
N ARG A 502 7.07 28.78 7.53
CA ARG A 502 6.94 27.97 8.76
C ARG A 502 8.14 27.07 8.98
N ILE A 503 8.61 26.35 7.95
CA ILE A 503 9.82 25.54 8.04
C ILE A 503 11.03 26.39 8.39
N GLN A 504 11.22 27.53 7.72
CA GLN A 504 12.32 28.46 8.01
C GLN A 504 12.29 28.96 9.46
N SER A 505 11.12 29.32 9.98
CA SER A 505 10.97 29.76 11.39
C SER A 505 11.31 28.66 12.38
N MET A 506 10.93 27.39 12.09
CA MET A 506 11.30 26.24 12.93
C MET A 506 12.81 25.94 12.89
N MET A 507 13.47 26.13 11.77
CA MET A 507 14.91 25.95 11.64
C MET A 507 15.69 27.07 12.35
N ASN A 508 15.22 28.31 12.25
CA ASN A 508 15.84 29.46 12.90
C ASN A 508 15.57 29.53 14.42
N GLY A 509 14.45 29.01 14.90
CA GLY A 509 14.12 28.91 16.33
C GLY A 509 14.85 27.79 17.08
N ARG A 510 15.65 26.96 16.39
CA ARG A 510 16.54 25.95 16.98
C ARG A 510 17.98 26.44 17.21
N LYS A 511 18.25 27.74 16.99
CA LYS A 511 19.45 28.40 17.44
C LYS A 511 19.15 29.20 18.71
#